data_ea789a41ed7fe1a3e403512a4be36bcb
#
_entry.id   ea789a41ed7fe1a3e403512a4be36bcb
#
_cell.length_a   1.000
_cell.length_b   1.000
_cell.length_c   1.000
_cell.angle_alpha   90.00
_cell.angle_beta   90.00
_cell.angle_gamma   90.00
#
_symmetry.space_group_name_H-M   'P 1'
#
loop_
_entity.id
_entity.type
_entity.pdbx_description
1 polymer ?
#
loop_
_entity_poly.entity_id
_entity_poly.type
_entity_poly.pdbx_seq_one_letter_code
_entity_poly.pdbx_strand_id
1 'polypeptide(L)'
;QSRSSAASDVYKRQEVQLKGTFFRSNDGVHSLIRLSSSSSQRTSHSKEKIYLSDLYQKTSDAFVFIDEAGKIVDTNESFLILTENPNIDEVVGKSFSDFLKNATTDLKILTDNSKRLGKIRNYATDFITTFGSKIPVTISSTWVSNEDDDFYGFILRDSSNVEFEKQNDNEKHSWEATTKLVGSAPLKELVAQTGDIAERICLETALNLTNNNKVAAAELLSLSRQS
;
A
#
# COMPACT_ATOMS: atom_id res chain seq x y z
N GLN A 1 21.69 -73.22 -11.86
CA GLN A 1 21.38 -71.97 -12.58
C GLN A 1 21.05 -70.84 -11.60
N SER A 2 21.96 -69.94 -11.41
CA SER A 2 21.69 -68.69 -10.67
C SER A 2 21.01 -67.70 -11.63
N ARG A 3 19.79 -67.33 -11.31
CA ARG A 3 19.11 -66.23 -11.99
C ARG A 3 19.50 -64.91 -11.28
N SER A 4 20.32 -64.13 -11.93
CA SER A 4 20.56 -62.74 -11.60
C SER A 4 19.28 -61.93 -11.84
N SER A 5 18.67 -61.45 -10.76
CA SER A 5 17.60 -60.44 -10.83
C SER A 5 18.26 -59.10 -11.05
N ALA A 6 18.23 -58.61 -12.28
CA ALA A 6 18.57 -57.22 -12.58
C ALA A 6 17.49 -56.32 -11.97
N ALA A 7 17.82 -55.71 -10.86
CA ALA A 7 17.04 -54.57 -10.33
C ALA A 7 17.16 -53.43 -11.31
N SER A 8 16.11 -53.18 -12.06
CA SER A 8 15.95 -51.98 -12.88
C SER A 8 15.74 -50.80 -11.94
N ASP A 9 16.78 -50.05 -11.68
CA ASP A 9 16.70 -48.74 -11.05
C ASP A 9 15.96 -47.77 -11.97
N VAL A 10 14.66 -47.70 -11.80
CA VAL A 10 13.84 -46.68 -12.46
C VAL A 10 14.09 -45.35 -11.72
N TYR A 11 15.09 -44.60 -12.17
CA TYR A 11 15.25 -43.22 -11.79
C TYR A 11 14.01 -42.45 -12.22
N LYS A 12 13.12 -42.13 -11.26
CA LYS A 12 12.03 -41.18 -11.45
C LYS A 12 12.67 -39.83 -11.72
N ARG A 13 12.59 -39.36 -12.95
CA ARG A 13 12.91 -37.99 -13.29
C ARG A 13 11.89 -37.11 -12.56
N GLN A 14 12.33 -36.40 -11.53
CA GLN A 14 11.53 -35.42 -10.84
C GLN A 14 11.78 -34.06 -11.52
N GLU A 15 10.71 -33.37 -11.91
CA GLU A 15 10.82 -31.98 -12.32
C GLU A 15 11.20 -31.13 -11.10
N VAL A 16 12.28 -30.36 -11.24
CA VAL A 16 12.81 -29.48 -10.20
C VAL A 16 12.74 -28.06 -10.73
N GLN A 17 12.04 -27.19 -10.01
CA GLN A 17 12.07 -25.75 -10.28
C GLN A 17 13.32 -25.12 -9.68
N LEU A 18 14.05 -24.39 -10.52
CA LEU A 18 15.21 -23.60 -10.15
C LEU A 18 14.81 -22.11 -10.10
N LYS A 19 14.95 -21.48 -8.93
CA LYS A 19 14.81 -20.04 -8.80
C LYS A 19 16.15 -19.44 -8.38
N GLY A 20 16.75 -18.64 -9.26
CA GLY A 20 18.02 -17.92 -9.01
C GLY A 20 17.72 -16.45 -8.65
N THR A 21 18.36 -15.94 -7.59
CA THR A 21 18.36 -14.52 -7.22
C THR A 21 19.80 -14.06 -7.12
N PHE A 22 20.14 -12.95 -7.76
CA PHE A 22 21.45 -12.33 -7.68
C PHE A 22 21.42 -11.16 -6.71
N PHE A 23 22.42 -11.06 -5.85
CA PHE A 23 22.59 -9.91 -4.96
C PHE A 23 24.06 -9.51 -4.90
N ARG A 24 24.30 -8.22 -4.70
CA ARG A 24 25.65 -7.65 -4.62
C ARG A 24 26.00 -7.39 -3.17
N SER A 25 27.13 -7.92 -2.75
CA SER A 25 27.75 -7.65 -1.45
C SER A 25 29.09 -6.91 -1.67
N ASN A 26 29.73 -6.46 -0.59
CA ASN A 26 31.04 -5.80 -0.65
C ASN A 26 32.13 -6.70 -1.25
N ASP A 27 31.96 -8.01 -1.20
CA ASP A 27 32.90 -9.02 -1.73
C ASP A 27 32.61 -9.45 -3.17
N GLY A 28 31.54 -8.95 -3.81
CA GLY A 28 31.19 -9.28 -5.18
C GLY A 28 29.72 -9.57 -5.43
N VAL A 29 29.44 -10.23 -6.56
CA VAL A 29 28.08 -10.66 -6.94
C VAL A 29 27.90 -12.10 -6.49
N HIS A 30 26.87 -12.34 -5.69
CA HIS A 30 26.47 -13.65 -5.20
C HIS A 30 25.18 -14.08 -5.84
N SER A 31 25.02 -15.39 -6.06
CA SER A 31 23.79 -15.99 -6.53
C SER A 31 23.23 -16.94 -5.47
N LEU A 32 21.95 -16.78 -5.14
CA LEU A 32 21.21 -17.74 -4.33
C LEU A 32 20.34 -18.58 -5.27
N ILE A 33 20.63 -19.88 -5.34
CA ILE A 33 19.87 -20.84 -6.13
C ILE A 33 19.00 -21.65 -5.18
N ARG A 34 17.68 -21.53 -5.31
CA ARG A 34 16.71 -22.35 -4.58
C ARG A 34 16.23 -23.48 -5.50
N LEU A 35 16.43 -24.71 -5.03
CA LEU A 35 15.91 -25.93 -5.66
C LEU A 35 14.63 -26.34 -4.95
N SER A 36 13.54 -26.52 -5.67
CA SER A 36 12.29 -27.05 -5.13
C SER A 36 11.78 -28.18 -6.01
N SER A 37 11.40 -29.32 -5.38
CA SER A 37 10.79 -30.44 -6.09
C SER A 37 9.30 -30.21 -6.27
N SER A 38 8.77 -30.46 -7.45
CA SER A 38 7.35 -30.26 -7.80
C SER A 38 6.36 -31.11 -6.97
N SER A 39 6.82 -32.18 -6.34
CA SER A 39 5.97 -33.06 -5.52
C SER A 39 5.63 -32.49 -4.13
N SER A 40 6.51 -31.66 -3.54
CA SER A 40 6.27 -31.00 -2.25
C SER A 40 5.49 -29.68 -2.38
N GLN A 41 5.45 -29.08 -3.56
CA GLN A 41 4.80 -27.78 -3.76
C GLN A 41 3.27 -27.86 -3.78
N ARG A 42 2.66 -28.96 -4.25
CA ARG A 42 1.19 -29.03 -4.35
C ARG A 42 0.47 -28.99 -3.00
N THR A 43 1.07 -29.52 -1.94
CA THR A 43 0.47 -29.49 -0.59
C THR A 43 0.82 -28.23 0.19
N SER A 44 2.01 -27.63 -0.02
CA SER A 44 2.39 -26.36 0.61
C SER A 44 1.65 -25.17 -0.02
N HIS A 45 1.58 -25.08 -1.34
CA HIS A 45 0.83 -24.02 -2.04
C HIS A 45 -0.66 -24.02 -1.73
N SER A 46 -1.26 -25.20 -1.49
CA SER A 46 -2.66 -25.27 -1.07
C SER A 46 -2.88 -24.68 0.32
N LYS A 47 -2.01 -25.00 1.28
CA LYS A 47 -2.08 -24.45 2.64
C LYS A 47 -1.73 -22.95 2.68
N GLU A 48 -0.71 -22.51 1.95
CA GLU A 48 -0.34 -21.11 1.84
C GLU A 48 -1.50 -20.27 1.27
N LYS A 49 -2.16 -20.76 0.23
CA LYS A 49 -3.34 -20.10 -0.34
C LYS A 49 -4.48 -19.97 0.68
N ILE A 50 -4.74 -21.01 1.47
CA ILE A 50 -5.77 -20.98 2.51
C ILE A 50 -5.40 -19.96 3.59
N TYR A 51 -4.16 -19.97 4.07
CA TYR A 51 -3.71 -19.01 5.10
C TYR A 51 -3.75 -17.56 4.61
N LEU A 52 -3.35 -17.31 3.36
CA LEU A 52 -3.40 -15.98 2.76
C LEU A 52 -4.85 -15.51 2.57
N SER A 53 -5.72 -16.40 2.11
CA SER A 53 -7.14 -16.10 1.96
C SER A 53 -7.80 -15.80 3.33
N ASP A 54 -7.52 -16.62 4.35
CA ASP A 54 -8.04 -16.39 5.69
C ASP A 54 -7.51 -15.09 6.30
N LEU A 55 -6.22 -14.81 6.12
CA LEU A 55 -5.61 -13.56 6.59
C LEU A 55 -6.24 -12.35 5.88
N TYR A 56 -6.40 -12.42 4.57
CA TYR A 56 -7.01 -11.39 3.74
C TYR A 56 -8.44 -11.08 4.19
N GLN A 57 -9.25 -12.12 4.45
CA GLN A 57 -10.64 -11.93 4.85
C GLN A 57 -10.81 -11.49 6.31
N LYS A 58 -9.94 -11.96 7.23
CA LYS A 58 -10.10 -11.75 8.68
C LYS A 58 -9.27 -10.60 9.24
N THR A 59 -8.45 -9.94 8.43
CA THR A 59 -7.69 -8.77 8.90
C THR A 59 -8.62 -7.59 9.18
N SER A 60 -8.26 -6.76 10.15
CA SER A 60 -8.96 -5.50 10.44
C SER A 60 -8.70 -4.41 9.41
N ASP A 61 -7.61 -4.52 8.63
CA ASP A 61 -7.32 -3.59 7.55
C ASP A 61 -8.28 -3.85 6.38
N ALA A 62 -8.84 -2.80 5.80
CA ALA A 62 -9.67 -2.91 4.61
C ALA A 62 -8.79 -3.05 3.36
N PHE A 63 -8.99 -4.12 2.60
CA PHE A 63 -8.31 -4.37 1.34
C PHE A 63 -9.27 -4.19 0.17
N VAL A 64 -8.79 -3.54 -0.89
CA VAL A 64 -9.52 -3.44 -2.15
C VAL A 64 -8.55 -3.54 -3.32
N PHE A 65 -8.94 -4.27 -4.34
CA PHE A 65 -8.23 -4.37 -5.61
C PHE A 65 -9.05 -3.68 -6.69
N ILE A 66 -8.37 -2.88 -7.51
CA ILE A 66 -8.98 -2.20 -8.65
C ILE A 66 -8.23 -2.52 -9.94
N ASP A 67 -8.93 -2.48 -11.06
CA ASP A 67 -8.37 -2.56 -12.39
C ASP A 67 -7.73 -1.21 -12.83
N GLU A 68 -7.13 -1.18 -14.02
CA GLU A 68 -6.54 0.04 -14.60
C GLU A 68 -7.58 1.16 -14.84
N ALA A 69 -8.86 0.82 -14.99
CA ALA A 69 -9.94 1.78 -15.13
C ALA A 69 -10.42 2.36 -13.78
N GLY A 70 -9.86 1.89 -12.66
CA GLY A 70 -10.24 2.31 -11.32
C GLY A 70 -11.48 1.63 -10.77
N LYS A 71 -11.95 0.55 -11.40
CA LYS A 71 -13.11 -0.23 -10.93
C LYS A 71 -12.67 -1.28 -9.93
N ILE A 72 -13.47 -1.47 -8.89
CA ILE A 72 -13.24 -2.48 -7.87
C ILE A 72 -13.45 -3.87 -8.44
N VAL A 73 -12.42 -4.71 -8.35
CA VAL A 73 -12.41 -6.11 -8.82
C VAL A 73 -12.68 -7.06 -7.67
N ASP A 74 -12.06 -6.80 -6.50
CA ASP A 74 -12.21 -7.65 -5.31
C ASP A 74 -11.96 -6.85 -4.05
N THR A 75 -12.50 -7.33 -2.93
CA THR A 75 -12.38 -6.69 -1.61
C THR A 75 -12.61 -7.69 -0.48
N ASN A 76 -12.11 -7.38 0.73
CA ASN A 76 -12.32 -8.18 1.92
C ASN A 76 -13.52 -7.68 2.76
N GLU A 77 -13.88 -8.43 3.79
CA GLU A 77 -14.99 -8.11 4.70
C GLU A 77 -14.78 -6.75 5.39
N SER A 78 -13.56 -6.41 5.78
CA SER A 78 -13.26 -5.13 6.44
C SER A 78 -13.51 -3.91 5.55
N PHE A 79 -13.34 -4.04 4.24
CA PHE A 79 -13.71 -2.99 3.29
C PHE A 79 -15.23 -2.83 3.18
N LEU A 80 -15.98 -3.92 3.22
CA LEU A 80 -17.45 -3.87 3.22
C LEU A 80 -17.98 -3.18 4.49
N ILE A 81 -17.35 -3.47 5.64
CA ILE A 81 -17.67 -2.80 6.91
C ILE A 81 -17.35 -1.30 6.81
N LEU A 82 -16.16 -0.94 6.30
CA LEU A 82 -15.72 0.46 6.16
C LEU A 82 -16.63 1.25 5.22
N THR A 83 -17.13 0.62 4.15
CA THR A 83 -18.06 1.25 3.19
C THR A 83 -19.51 1.23 3.64
N GLU A 84 -19.80 0.55 4.75
CA GLU A 84 -21.18 0.31 5.25
C GLU A 84 -22.03 -0.46 4.20
N ASN A 85 -21.40 -1.32 3.40
CA ASN A 85 -22.06 -2.17 2.41
C ASN A 85 -22.13 -3.63 2.93
N PRO A 86 -23.30 -4.21 3.02
CA PRO A 86 -23.44 -5.59 3.49
C PRO A 86 -23.07 -6.64 2.43
N ASN A 87 -22.95 -6.25 1.15
CA ASN A 87 -22.83 -7.20 0.05
C ASN A 87 -21.70 -6.79 -0.91
N ILE A 88 -20.81 -7.74 -1.21
CA ILE A 88 -19.70 -7.55 -2.13
C ILE A 88 -20.18 -7.22 -3.56
N ASP A 89 -21.29 -7.81 -4.00
CA ASP A 89 -21.87 -7.60 -5.33
C ASP A 89 -22.31 -6.14 -5.56
N GLU A 90 -22.55 -5.40 -4.47
CA GLU A 90 -22.89 -3.97 -4.56
C GLU A 90 -21.68 -3.06 -4.68
N VAL A 91 -20.49 -3.59 -4.44
CA VAL A 91 -19.24 -2.84 -4.42
C VAL A 91 -18.39 -3.15 -5.65
N VAL A 92 -18.29 -4.42 -6.02
CA VAL A 92 -17.55 -4.87 -7.20
C VAL A 92 -18.11 -4.23 -8.48
N GLY A 93 -17.23 -3.72 -9.32
CA GLY A 93 -17.57 -3.01 -10.57
C GLY A 93 -17.85 -1.52 -10.40
N LYS A 94 -18.04 -1.00 -9.17
CA LYS A 94 -18.10 0.45 -8.91
C LYS A 94 -16.70 1.07 -9.04
N SER A 95 -16.66 2.38 -9.26
CA SER A 95 -15.42 3.12 -9.23
C SER A 95 -14.94 3.32 -7.78
N PHE A 96 -13.67 3.03 -7.52
CA PHE A 96 -13.08 3.29 -6.21
C PHE A 96 -13.09 4.77 -5.87
N SER A 97 -13.06 5.65 -6.88
CA SER A 97 -13.16 7.10 -6.70
C SER A 97 -14.45 7.55 -6.01
N ASP A 98 -15.54 6.77 -6.13
CA ASP A 98 -16.83 7.12 -5.54
C ASP A 98 -16.78 7.13 -3.99
N PHE A 99 -15.81 6.44 -3.42
CA PHE A 99 -15.55 6.37 -1.98
C PHE A 99 -14.49 7.36 -1.49
N LEU A 100 -13.90 8.18 -2.36
CA LEU A 100 -12.85 9.13 -2.00
C LEU A 100 -13.41 10.56 -1.98
N LYS A 101 -12.98 11.37 -1.01
CA LYS A 101 -13.42 12.77 -0.88
C LYS A 101 -13.11 13.59 -2.14
N ASN A 102 -11.88 13.50 -2.63
CA ASN A 102 -11.44 14.18 -3.84
C ASN A 102 -11.38 13.17 -5.00
N ALA A 103 -12.49 12.51 -5.25
CA ALA A 103 -12.67 11.38 -6.16
C ALA A 103 -11.54 11.16 -7.21
N THR A 104 -11.52 12.02 -8.24
CA THR A 104 -10.58 11.88 -9.37
C THR A 104 -9.14 12.22 -9.00
N THR A 105 -8.92 13.20 -8.12
CA THR A 105 -7.59 13.66 -7.73
C THR A 105 -6.89 12.61 -6.86
N ASP A 106 -7.58 12.11 -5.82
CA ASP A 106 -7.02 11.10 -4.91
C ASP A 106 -6.70 9.81 -5.64
N LEU A 107 -7.66 9.32 -6.47
CA LEU A 107 -7.45 8.10 -7.24
C LEU A 107 -6.26 8.25 -8.20
N LYS A 108 -6.16 9.36 -8.92
CA LYS A 108 -5.05 9.60 -9.84
C LYS A 108 -3.71 9.66 -9.12
N ILE A 109 -3.63 10.33 -7.97
CA ILE A 109 -2.40 10.37 -7.17
C ILE A 109 -1.98 8.97 -6.74
N LEU A 110 -2.92 8.18 -6.22
CA LEU A 110 -2.67 6.83 -5.76
C LEU A 110 -2.20 5.90 -6.89
N THR A 111 -2.84 5.94 -8.05
CA THR A 111 -2.50 5.08 -9.19
C THR A 111 -1.21 5.51 -9.88
N ASP A 112 -1.05 6.81 -10.23
CA ASP A 112 0.13 7.30 -10.94
C ASP A 112 1.40 7.12 -10.10
N ASN A 113 1.34 7.42 -8.80
CA ASN A 113 2.50 7.24 -7.93
C ASN A 113 2.78 5.76 -7.62
N SER A 114 1.77 4.91 -7.50
CA SER A 114 1.97 3.46 -7.35
C SER A 114 2.63 2.85 -8.58
N LYS A 115 2.22 3.27 -9.77
CA LYS A 115 2.82 2.82 -11.04
C LYS A 115 4.27 3.32 -11.17
N ARG A 116 4.55 4.56 -10.78
CA ARG A 116 5.89 5.18 -10.86
C ARG A 116 6.86 4.69 -9.79
N LEU A 117 6.41 4.57 -8.53
CA LEU A 117 7.24 4.26 -7.36
C LEU A 117 7.11 2.80 -6.90
N GLY A 118 6.21 2.03 -7.51
CA GLY A 118 5.86 0.67 -7.13
C GLY A 118 4.89 0.59 -5.94
N LYS A 119 4.93 1.57 -5.04
CA LYS A 119 4.06 1.63 -3.85
C LYS A 119 3.97 3.03 -3.24
N ILE A 120 2.85 3.32 -2.59
CA ILE A 120 2.65 4.48 -1.72
C ILE A 120 2.39 3.98 -0.30
N ARG A 121 2.80 4.76 0.69
CA ARG A 121 2.51 4.50 2.10
C ARG A 121 1.89 5.74 2.74
N ASN A 122 0.91 5.50 3.61
CA ASN A 122 0.33 6.51 4.49
C ASN A 122 -0.22 7.77 3.77
N TYR A 123 -0.92 7.57 2.65
CA TYR A 123 -1.68 8.65 2.02
C TYR A 123 -2.95 8.90 2.84
N ALA A 124 -3.04 10.06 3.46
CA ALA A 124 -4.19 10.44 4.29
C ALA A 124 -5.26 11.12 3.44
N THR A 125 -6.50 10.67 3.56
CA THR A 125 -7.68 11.29 2.92
C THR A 125 -8.94 10.96 3.72
N ASP A 126 -10.07 11.60 3.38
CA ASP A 126 -11.38 11.22 3.90
C ASP A 126 -12.04 10.21 2.97
N PHE A 127 -12.51 9.11 3.53
CA PHE A 127 -13.29 8.09 2.85
C PHE A 127 -14.78 8.39 3.03
N ILE A 128 -15.56 8.24 1.98
CA ILE A 128 -17.00 8.51 1.99
C ILE A 128 -17.73 7.17 1.95
N THR A 129 -18.52 6.88 2.98
CA THR A 129 -19.33 5.67 3.04
C THR A 129 -20.52 5.75 2.10
N THR A 130 -21.19 4.64 1.88
CA THR A 130 -22.41 4.57 1.05
C THR A 130 -23.52 5.49 1.58
N PHE A 131 -23.59 5.73 2.88
CA PHE A 131 -24.55 6.63 3.49
C PHE A 131 -24.06 8.08 3.62
N GLY A 132 -22.89 8.38 3.05
CA GLY A 132 -22.33 9.74 3.03
C GLY A 132 -21.56 10.14 4.29
N SER A 133 -21.32 9.20 5.22
CA SER A 133 -20.45 9.44 6.36
C SER A 133 -19.01 9.63 5.90
N LYS A 134 -18.26 10.51 6.58
CA LYS A 134 -16.84 10.74 6.30
C LYS A 134 -16.00 10.10 7.37
N ILE A 135 -15.07 9.24 6.95
CA ILE A 135 -14.15 8.53 7.82
C ILE A 135 -12.74 8.93 7.41
N PRO A 136 -11.91 9.50 8.28
CA PRO A 136 -10.52 9.75 7.98
C PRO A 136 -9.78 8.40 7.84
N VAL A 137 -9.12 8.20 6.71
CA VAL A 137 -8.39 6.96 6.43
C VAL A 137 -6.97 7.23 5.99
N THR A 138 -6.10 6.28 6.28
CA THR A 138 -4.76 6.22 5.71
C THR A 138 -4.69 5.10 4.69
N ILE A 139 -4.32 5.43 3.46
CA ILE A 139 -4.26 4.50 2.33
C ILE A 139 -2.80 4.17 2.00
N SER A 140 -2.50 2.89 1.90
CA SER A 140 -1.28 2.39 1.29
C SER A 140 -1.64 1.69 -0.01
N SER A 141 -0.88 1.93 -1.08
CA SER A 141 -1.17 1.35 -2.39
C SER A 141 0.05 0.69 -3.01
N THR A 142 -0.20 -0.33 -3.80
CA THR A 142 0.82 -1.07 -4.56
C THR A 142 0.28 -1.37 -5.95
N TRP A 143 1.10 -1.17 -6.98
CA TRP A 143 0.81 -1.63 -8.32
C TRP A 143 1.43 -3.00 -8.55
N VAL A 144 0.66 -3.91 -9.12
CA VAL A 144 1.07 -5.27 -9.45
C VAL A 144 0.82 -5.49 -10.92
N SER A 145 1.89 -5.78 -11.65
CA SER A 145 1.83 -6.17 -13.07
C SER A 145 2.13 -7.66 -13.18
N ASN A 146 1.23 -8.40 -13.76
CA ASN A 146 1.38 -9.81 -14.11
C ASN A 146 1.26 -9.98 -15.62
N GLU A 147 1.58 -11.19 -16.13
CA GLU A 147 1.48 -11.50 -17.56
C GLU A 147 0.05 -11.40 -18.10
N ASP A 148 -0.96 -11.60 -17.23
CA ASP A 148 -2.37 -11.67 -17.63
C ASP A 148 -3.13 -10.36 -17.32
N ASP A 149 -2.86 -9.70 -16.17
CA ASP A 149 -3.62 -8.53 -15.75
C ASP A 149 -2.78 -7.58 -14.88
N ASP A 150 -2.93 -6.28 -15.11
CA ASP A 150 -2.41 -5.22 -14.27
C ASP A 150 -3.49 -4.77 -13.27
N PHE A 151 -3.15 -4.67 -12.00
CA PHE A 151 -4.09 -4.20 -10.97
C PHE A 151 -3.39 -3.39 -9.88
N TYR A 152 -4.18 -2.61 -9.15
CA TYR A 152 -3.73 -1.89 -7.96
C TYR A 152 -4.35 -2.51 -6.72
N GLY A 153 -3.53 -2.75 -5.71
CA GLY A 153 -3.97 -3.16 -4.38
C GLY A 153 -3.88 -2.00 -3.41
N PHE A 154 -4.95 -1.73 -2.68
CA PHE A 154 -5.02 -0.71 -1.63
C PHE A 154 -5.29 -1.35 -0.28
N ILE A 155 -4.66 -0.80 0.74
CA ILE A 155 -4.91 -1.10 2.14
C ILE A 155 -5.36 0.19 2.80
N LEU A 156 -6.58 0.19 3.34
CA LEU A 156 -7.15 1.33 4.04
C LEU A 156 -7.21 1.03 5.53
N ARG A 157 -6.80 2.00 6.33
CA ARG A 157 -6.91 1.98 7.79
C ARG A 157 -7.74 3.15 8.25
N ASP A 158 -8.73 2.86 9.07
CA ASP A 158 -9.47 3.89 9.78
C ASP A 158 -8.52 4.63 10.73
N SER A 159 -8.42 5.94 10.56
CA SER A 159 -7.58 6.81 11.38
C SER A 159 -8.38 7.59 12.43
N SER A 160 -9.68 7.30 12.60
CA SER A 160 -10.55 8.01 13.55
C SER A 160 -10.10 7.85 15.01
N ASN A 161 -9.47 6.71 15.34
CA ASN A 161 -9.02 6.36 16.69
C ASN A 161 -7.51 6.34 16.86
N VAL A 162 -6.74 6.82 15.88
CA VAL A 162 -5.30 6.93 16.03
C VAL A 162 -5.02 8.12 16.96
N GLU A 163 -4.99 7.88 18.25
CA GLU A 163 -4.05 8.59 19.12
C GLU A 163 -2.70 8.45 18.44
N PHE A 164 -2.15 9.58 18.00
CA PHE A 164 -0.90 9.66 17.27
C PHE A 164 0.22 8.95 18.07
N GLU A 165 0.39 7.66 17.89
CA GLU A 165 1.64 6.99 18.17
C GLU A 165 2.65 7.58 17.17
N LYS A 166 3.45 8.50 17.73
CA LYS A 166 4.58 9.17 17.10
C LYS A 166 5.54 8.12 16.52
N GLN A 167 5.39 7.78 15.26
CA GLN A 167 6.41 7.09 14.49
C GLN A 167 6.81 7.95 13.29
N ASN A 168 7.61 8.98 13.57
CA ASN A 168 8.42 9.64 12.55
C ASN A 168 9.73 10.07 13.16
N ASP A 169 10.79 9.31 12.93
CA ASP A 169 12.15 9.68 13.34
C ASP A 169 12.65 10.98 12.68
N ASN A 170 12.05 11.43 11.59
CA ASN A 170 12.36 12.72 10.96
C ASN A 170 11.61 13.90 11.60
N GLU A 171 10.45 13.69 12.22
CA GLU A 171 9.74 14.75 12.97
C GLU A 171 10.38 15.02 14.33
N LYS A 172 11.06 14.04 14.92
CA LYS A 172 11.81 14.26 16.18
C LYS A 172 12.82 15.40 16.06
N HIS A 173 13.55 15.49 14.96
CA HIS A 173 14.53 16.58 14.77
C HIS A 173 13.89 17.95 14.63
N SER A 174 12.74 18.06 13.99
CA SER A 174 12.03 19.34 13.86
C SER A 174 11.38 19.78 15.17
N TRP A 175 10.74 18.86 15.88
CA TRP A 175 10.11 19.12 17.18
C TRP A 175 11.14 19.37 18.29
N GLU A 176 12.24 18.62 18.34
CA GLU A 176 13.33 18.83 19.29
C GLU A 176 14.05 20.17 19.07
N ALA A 177 14.18 20.61 17.81
CA ALA A 177 14.69 21.94 17.50
C ALA A 177 13.77 23.04 18.03
N THR A 178 12.45 22.90 17.87
CA THR A 178 11.46 23.85 18.38
C THR A 178 11.42 23.85 19.90
N THR A 179 11.54 22.68 20.54
CA THR A 179 11.55 22.59 22.03
C THR A 179 12.77 23.26 22.66
N LYS A 180 13.93 23.23 21.99
CA LYS A 180 15.15 23.91 22.43
C LYS A 180 15.05 25.43 22.37
N LEU A 181 14.14 25.97 21.57
CA LEU A 181 13.89 27.40 21.46
C LEU A 181 12.91 27.93 22.52
N VAL A 182 12.24 27.04 23.25
CA VAL A 182 11.36 27.44 24.36
C VAL A 182 12.20 28.07 25.48
N GLY A 183 11.93 29.33 25.72
CA GLY A 183 12.70 30.16 26.68
C GLY A 183 13.73 31.10 26.05
N SER A 184 14.02 30.95 24.72
CA SER A 184 14.95 31.82 23.98
C SER A 184 14.23 32.80 23.04
N ALA A 185 12.97 32.57 22.71
CA ALA A 185 12.16 33.45 21.85
C ALA A 185 10.71 33.57 22.35
N PRO A 186 10.01 34.69 22.08
CA PRO A 186 8.60 34.86 22.41
C PRO A 186 7.73 33.81 21.70
N LEU A 187 6.69 33.32 22.38
CA LEU A 187 5.77 32.31 21.84
C LEU A 187 5.24 32.64 20.44
N LYS A 188 4.92 33.93 20.20
CA LYS A 188 4.40 34.39 18.91
C LYS A 188 5.39 34.13 17.75
N GLU A 189 6.68 34.31 18.01
CA GLU A 189 7.74 34.10 17.02
C GLU A 189 7.98 32.59 16.78
N LEU A 190 7.95 31.80 17.83
CA LEU A 190 8.03 30.34 17.76
C LEU A 190 6.88 29.74 16.92
N VAL A 191 5.65 30.21 17.17
CA VAL A 191 4.47 29.74 16.41
C VAL A 191 4.56 30.14 14.95
N ALA A 192 5.02 31.38 14.64
CA ALA A 192 5.19 31.83 13.26
C ALA A 192 6.23 31.00 12.51
N GLN A 193 7.41 30.78 13.11
CA GLN A 193 8.48 29.98 12.50
C GLN A 193 8.06 28.51 12.29
N THR A 194 7.34 27.94 13.25
CA THR A 194 6.83 26.55 13.13
C THR A 194 5.74 26.48 12.06
N GLY A 195 4.90 27.49 11.95
CA GLY A 195 3.88 27.60 10.90
C GLY A 195 4.48 27.63 9.49
N ASP A 196 5.48 28.47 9.27
CA ASP A 196 6.18 28.60 7.98
C ASP A 196 6.85 27.30 7.53
N ILE A 197 7.45 26.57 8.49
CA ILE A 197 8.07 25.28 8.24
C ILE A 197 7.01 24.23 7.87
N ALA A 198 5.93 24.18 8.64
CA ALA A 198 4.83 23.25 8.38
C ALA A 198 4.16 23.52 7.03
N GLU A 199 3.89 24.78 6.70
CA GLU A 199 3.35 25.18 5.41
C GLU A 199 4.24 24.75 4.25
N ARG A 200 5.55 24.98 4.34
CA ARG A 200 6.50 24.57 3.32
C ARG A 200 6.50 23.08 3.11
N ILE A 201 6.57 22.30 4.19
CA ILE A 201 6.54 20.81 4.14
C ILE A 201 5.25 20.33 3.47
N CYS A 202 4.10 20.90 3.86
CA CYS A 202 2.80 20.55 3.26
C CYS A 202 2.76 20.87 1.76
N LEU A 203 3.23 22.07 1.36
CA LEU A 203 3.27 22.48 -0.05
C LEU A 203 4.22 21.60 -0.89
N GLU A 204 5.44 21.35 -0.41
CA GLU A 204 6.40 20.50 -1.10
C GLU A 204 5.88 19.06 -1.24
N THR A 205 5.26 18.54 -0.18
CA THR A 205 4.67 17.19 -0.20
C THR A 205 3.51 17.11 -1.19
N ALA A 206 2.61 18.07 -1.18
CA ALA A 206 1.48 18.10 -2.10
C ALA A 206 1.94 18.24 -3.57
N LEU A 207 2.93 19.07 -3.86
CA LEU A 207 3.51 19.20 -5.19
C LEU A 207 4.21 17.91 -5.65
N ASN A 208 4.93 17.26 -4.76
CA ASN A 208 5.57 15.97 -5.06
C ASN A 208 4.54 14.88 -5.38
N LEU A 209 3.47 14.78 -4.57
CA LEU A 209 2.40 13.81 -4.77
C LEU A 209 1.65 14.05 -6.10
N THR A 210 1.49 15.31 -6.49
CA THR A 210 0.74 15.69 -7.71
C THR A 210 1.62 15.87 -8.95
N ASN A 211 2.89 15.45 -8.92
CA ASN A 211 3.85 15.65 -10.01
C ASN A 211 3.94 17.12 -10.47
N ASN A 212 4.03 18.06 -9.54
CA ASN A 212 4.04 19.50 -9.74
C ASN A 212 2.76 20.07 -10.39
N ASN A 213 1.63 19.36 -10.32
CA ASN A 213 0.34 19.90 -10.71
C ASN A 213 -0.20 20.81 -9.60
N LYS A 214 -0.03 22.12 -9.77
CA LYS A 214 -0.42 23.13 -8.78
C LYS A 214 -1.89 23.13 -8.45
N VAL A 215 -2.78 22.83 -9.42
CA VAL A 215 -4.23 22.80 -9.20
C VAL A 215 -4.60 21.62 -8.31
N ALA A 216 -4.09 20.44 -8.62
CA ALA A 216 -4.31 19.25 -7.81
C ALA A 216 -3.68 19.38 -6.40
N ALA A 217 -2.50 20.02 -6.30
CA ALA A 217 -1.88 20.29 -5.00
C ALA A 217 -2.72 21.24 -4.14
N ALA A 218 -3.30 22.31 -4.73
CA ALA A 218 -4.19 23.22 -4.03
C ALA A 218 -5.48 22.52 -3.57
N GLU A 219 -6.04 21.63 -4.37
CA GLU A 219 -7.21 20.81 -3.99
C GLU A 219 -6.89 19.90 -2.81
N LEU A 220 -5.72 19.22 -2.84
CA LEU A 220 -5.25 18.37 -1.73
C LEU A 220 -5.16 19.15 -0.42
N LEU A 221 -4.62 20.35 -0.47
CA LEU A 221 -4.45 21.22 0.70
C LEU A 221 -5.72 22.02 1.04
N SER A 222 -6.83 21.80 0.32
CA SER A 222 -8.08 22.55 0.47
C SER A 222 -7.89 24.07 0.36
N LEU A 223 -6.90 24.52 -0.44
CA LEU A 223 -6.64 25.93 -0.69
C LEU A 223 -7.57 26.46 -1.78
N SER A 224 -8.18 27.60 -1.54
CA SER A 224 -8.97 28.29 -2.57
C SER A 224 -8.06 29.03 -3.56
N ARG A 225 -8.54 29.28 -4.78
CA ARG A 225 -7.79 30.03 -5.80
C ARG A 225 -7.49 31.49 -5.44
N GLN A 226 -8.01 31.95 -4.30
CA GLN A 226 -7.88 33.33 -3.83
C GLN A 226 -7.00 33.47 -2.59
N SER A 227 -6.29 32.43 -2.21
CA SER A 227 -5.35 32.41 -1.08
C SER A 227 -3.94 32.67 -1.56
#